data_75cfe347c1fb0f327199f3694097413c
#
_entry.id   75cfe347c1fb0f327199f3694097413c
#
_cell.length_a   1.000
_cell.length_b   1.000
_cell.length_c   1.000
_cell.angle_alpha   90.00
_cell.angle_beta   90.00
_cell.angle_gamma   90.00
#
_symmetry.space_group_name_H-M   'P 1'
#
loop_
_entity.id
_entity.type
_entity.pdbx_description
1 polymer ?
#
loop_
_entity_poly.entity_id
_entity_poly.type
_entity_poly.pdbx_seq_one_letter_code
_entity_poly.pdbx_strand_id
1 'polypeptide(L)'
;IAFAIYQILTRYVSSEDSPDTSLFYTGITGFVLLGAVGPFFYTAIDSMHLIWLLIVCTLGAGGHYLMINAFKHSEASILQPFTYLQLVFVSIIGILIFDEKLENEILVGSGIVVLAGLFTFWREHIKKQ
;
A
#
# COMPACT_ATOMS: atom_id res chain seq x y z
N ILE A 1 5.16 2.76 11.74
CA ILE A 1 4.40 2.21 12.87
C ILE A 1 2.92 2.12 12.53
N ALA A 2 2.22 3.22 12.17
CA ALA A 2 0.79 3.23 11.84
C ALA A 2 0.43 2.22 10.74
N PHE A 3 1.22 2.16 9.67
CA PHE A 3 1.01 1.20 8.58
C PHE A 3 1.16 -0.26 9.04
N ALA A 4 2.10 -0.55 9.93
CA ALA A 4 2.27 -1.90 10.48
C ALA A 4 1.07 -2.32 11.34
N ILE A 5 0.57 -1.41 12.19
CA ILE A 5 -0.65 -1.63 12.98
C ILE A 5 -1.84 -1.88 12.05
N TYR A 6 -1.98 -1.04 11.00
CA TYR A 6 -3.03 -1.19 10.01
C TYR A 6 -2.99 -2.58 9.35
N GLN A 7 -1.82 -3.07 8.91
CA GLN A 7 -1.67 -4.40 8.31
C GLN A 7 -2.08 -5.53 9.26
N ILE A 8 -1.68 -5.45 10.54
CA ILE A 8 -2.04 -6.44 11.56
C ILE A 8 -3.55 -6.45 11.79
N LEU A 9 -4.17 -5.28 11.94
CA LEU A 9 -5.62 -5.15 12.12
C LEU A 9 -6.37 -5.65 10.88
N THR A 10 -5.91 -5.29 9.68
CA THR A 10 -6.51 -5.77 8.43
C THR A 10 -6.44 -7.28 8.34
N ARG A 11 -5.31 -7.89 8.69
CA ARG A 11 -5.18 -9.36 8.74
C ARG A 11 -6.15 -9.97 9.74
N TYR A 12 -6.27 -9.40 10.93
CA TYR A 12 -7.18 -9.89 11.96
C TYR A 12 -8.64 -9.86 11.49
N VAL A 13 -9.09 -8.73 10.97
CA VAL A 13 -10.47 -8.57 10.45
C VAL A 13 -10.71 -9.47 9.23
N SER A 14 -9.76 -9.59 8.32
CA SER A 14 -9.89 -10.41 7.12
C SER A 14 -9.96 -11.93 7.40
N SER A 15 -9.63 -12.37 8.63
CA SER A 15 -9.83 -13.75 9.03
C SER A 15 -11.29 -14.08 9.36
N GLU A 16 -12.06 -13.09 9.77
CA GLU A 16 -13.46 -13.23 10.18
C GLU A 16 -14.43 -12.76 9.08
N ASP A 17 -14.11 -11.63 8.44
CA ASP A 17 -14.96 -10.99 7.43
C ASP A 17 -14.57 -11.35 6.00
N SER A 18 -15.52 -11.12 5.06
CA SER A 18 -15.20 -11.18 3.64
C SER A 18 -14.39 -9.95 3.21
N PRO A 19 -13.53 -10.06 2.17
CA PRO A 19 -12.80 -8.92 1.62
C PRO A 19 -13.73 -7.77 1.19
N ASP A 20 -14.89 -8.10 0.64
CA ASP A 20 -15.90 -7.12 0.22
C ASP A 20 -16.46 -6.34 1.41
N THR A 21 -16.75 -7.02 2.53
CA THR A 21 -17.22 -6.41 3.77
C THR A 21 -16.17 -5.46 4.33
N SER A 22 -14.92 -5.91 4.44
CA SER A 22 -13.81 -5.09 4.94
C SER A 22 -13.57 -3.86 4.08
N LEU A 23 -13.61 -4.00 2.75
CA LEU A 23 -13.46 -2.90 1.81
C LEU A 23 -14.59 -1.89 1.96
N PHE A 24 -15.85 -2.36 2.05
CA PHE A 24 -17.02 -1.53 2.18
C PHE A 24 -16.97 -0.65 3.45
N TYR A 25 -16.71 -1.25 4.60
CA TYR A 25 -16.62 -0.50 5.86
C TYR A 25 -15.43 0.46 5.90
N THR A 26 -14.29 0.07 5.36
CA THR A 26 -13.12 0.96 5.22
C THR A 26 -13.46 2.16 4.34
N GLY A 27 -14.12 1.91 3.20
CA GLY A 27 -14.55 2.95 2.27
C GLY A 27 -15.56 3.92 2.89
N ILE A 28 -16.61 3.41 3.55
CA ILE A 28 -17.60 4.26 4.22
C ILE A 28 -16.98 5.07 5.34
N THR A 29 -16.16 4.46 6.18
CA THR A 29 -15.50 5.17 7.29
C THR A 29 -14.62 6.29 6.75
N GLY A 30 -13.81 6.02 5.74
CA GLY A 30 -13.00 7.02 5.07
C GLY A 30 -13.84 8.14 4.45
N PHE A 31 -14.92 7.79 3.76
CA PHE A 31 -15.83 8.76 3.15
C PHE A 31 -16.49 9.68 4.18
N VAL A 32 -17.00 9.14 5.28
CA VAL A 32 -17.64 9.94 6.34
C VAL A 32 -16.65 10.86 7.02
N LEU A 33 -15.48 10.34 7.43
CA LEU A 33 -14.45 11.12 8.13
C LEU A 33 -13.87 12.21 7.22
N LEU A 34 -13.46 11.85 6.02
CA LEU A 34 -12.88 12.81 5.07
C LEU A 34 -13.94 13.75 4.49
N GLY A 35 -15.17 13.28 4.31
CA GLY A 35 -16.28 14.13 3.89
C GLY A 35 -16.68 15.18 4.91
N ALA A 36 -16.54 14.88 6.20
CA ALA A 36 -16.77 15.86 7.27
C ALA A 36 -15.66 16.93 7.36
N VAL A 37 -14.42 16.53 7.10
CA VAL A 37 -13.24 17.43 7.23
C VAL A 37 -12.87 18.09 5.90
N GLY A 38 -13.03 17.38 4.79
CA GLY A 38 -12.60 17.81 3.45
C GLY A 38 -13.14 19.17 2.98
N PRO A 39 -14.41 19.51 3.21
CA PRO A 39 -14.95 20.82 2.79
C PRO A 39 -14.22 22.02 3.37
N PHE A 40 -13.60 21.88 4.54
CA PHE A 40 -12.84 22.97 5.17
C PHE A 40 -11.49 23.23 4.50
N PHE A 41 -10.99 22.28 3.71
CA PHE A 41 -9.72 22.34 2.99
C PHE A 41 -9.92 22.30 1.47
N TYR A 42 -11.14 22.50 1.00
CA TYR A 42 -11.45 22.42 -0.42
C TYR A 42 -10.74 23.49 -1.23
N THR A 43 -10.04 23.05 -2.25
CA THR A 43 -9.49 23.89 -3.32
C THR A 43 -10.06 23.43 -4.64
N ALA A 44 -10.39 24.35 -5.53
CA ALA A 44 -10.90 24.01 -6.85
C ALA A 44 -9.84 23.21 -7.64
N ILE A 45 -10.27 22.07 -8.18
CA ILE A 45 -9.40 21.17 -8.95
C ILE A 45 -9.72 21.38 -10.43
N ASP A 46 -8.69 21.58 -11.25
CA ASP A 46 -8.82 21.63 -12.70
C ASP A 46 -9.26 20.27 -13.29
N SER A 47 -9.94 20.32 -14.42
CA SER A 47 -10.54 19.11 -15.08
C SER A 47 -9.49 18.04 -15.39
N MET A 48 -8.28 18.43 -15.76
CA MET A 48 -7.20 17.49 -16.03
C MET A 48 -6.76 16.75 -14.75
N HIS A 49 -6.65 17.46 -13.64
CA HIS A 49 -6.31 16.87 -12.35
C HIS A 49 -7.42 15.98 -11.81
N LEU A 50 -8.68 16.25 -12.17
CA LEU A 50 -9.81 15.38 -11.81
C LEU A 50 -9.67 13.99 -12.45
N ILE A 51 -9.22 13.91 -13.72
CA ILE A 51 -8.98 12.62 -14.40
C ILE A 51 -7.89 11.83 -13.66
N TRP A 52 -6.77 12.49 -13.33
CA TRP A 52 -5.70 11.84 -12.57
C TRP A 52 -6.16 11.39 -11.19
N LEU A 53 -6.99 12.19 -10.52
CA LEU A 53 -7.60 11.82 -9.24
C LEU A 53 -8.45 10.56 -9.36
N LEU A 54 -9.30 10.46 -10.38
CA LEU A 54 -10.13 9.27 -10.64
C LEU A 54 -9.27 8.02 -10.88
N ILE A 55 -8.20 8.16 -11.65
CA ILE A 55 -7.26 7.05 -11.90
C ILE A 55 -6.62 6.59 -10.57
N VAL A 56 -6.10 7.51 -9.78
CA VAL A 56 -5.48 7.21 -8.47
C VAL A 56 -6.49 6.56 -7.52
N CYS A 57 -7.71 7.08 -7.44
CA CYS A 57 -8.76 6.50 -6.60
C CYS A 57 -9.11 5.07 -7.03
N THR A 58 -9.24 4.83 -8.34
CA THR A 58 -9.57 3.50 -8.88
C THR A 58 -8.45 2.50 -8.62
N LEU A 59 -7.20 2.89 -8.92
CA LEU A 59 -6.04 2.04 -8.66
C LEU A 59 -5.83 1.81 -7.16
N GLY A 60 -6.04 2.84 -6.34
CA GLY A 60 -5.93 2.74 -4.89
C GLY A 60 -6.97 1.79 -4.29
N ALA A 61 -8.22 1.92 -4.69
CA ALA A 61 -9.31 1.04 -4.22
C ALA A 61 -9.08 -0.41 -4.68
N GLY A 62 -8.67 -0.61 -5.95
CA GLY A 62 -8.35 -1.93 -6.48
C GLY A 62 -7.15 -2.58 -5.78
N GLY A 63 -6.07 -1.84 -5.58
CA GLY A 63 -4.90 -2.31 -4.84
C GLY A 63 -5.22 -2.65 -3.39
N HIS A 64 -6.06 -1.83 -2.75
CA HIS A 64 -6.51 -2.07 -1.39
C HIS A 64 -7.35 -3.35 -1.28
N TYR A 65 -8.27 -3.57 -2.21
CA TYR A 65 -9.05 -4.80 -2.30
C TYR A 65 -8.16 -6.04 -2.47
N LEU A 66 -7.19 -5.98 -3.38
CA LEU A 66 -6.24 -7.08 -3.59
C LEU A 66 -5.42 -7.36 -2.33
N MET A 67 -5.03 -6.32 -1.60
CA MET A 67 -4.29 -6.45 -0.35
C MET A 67 -5.13 -7.13 0.73
N ILE A 68 -6.40 -6.73 0.92
CA ILE A 68 -7.31 -7.36 1.88
C ILE A 68 -7.49 -8.84 1.52
N ASN A 69 -7.70 -9.14 0.23
CA ASN A 69 -7.85 -10.50 -0.25
C ASN A 69 -6.58 -11.34 -0.04
N ALA A 70 -5.40 -10.76 -0.23
CA ALA A 70 -4.14 -11.42 0.07
C ALA A 70 -3.99 -11.74 1.57
N PHE A 71 -4.36 -10.81 2.46
CA PHE A 71 -4.35 -11.05 3.90
C PHE A 71 -5.34 -12.10 4.38
N LYS A 72 -6.43 -12.34 3.64
CA LYS A 72 -7.36 -13.43 3.93
C LYS A 72 -6.71 -14.80 3.73
N HIS A 73 -5.84 -14.93 2.73
CA HIS A 73 -5.25 -16.21 2.33
C HIS A 73 -3.82 -16.44 2.84
N SER A 74 -3.16 -15.40 3.37
CA SER A 74 -1.76 -15.46 3.79
C SER A 74 -1.50 -14.66 5.04
N GLU A 75 -0.49 -15.06 5.80
CA GLU A 75 -0.03 -14.29 6.95
C GLU A 75 0.67 -13.00 6.51
N ALA A 76 0.57 -11.95 7.35
CA ALA A 76 1.20 -10.66 7.07
C ALA A 76 2.73 -10.77 6.86
N SER A 77 3.40 -11.67 7.57
CA SER A 77 4.84 -11.93 7.42
C SER A 77 5.23 -12.41 6.04
N ILE A 78 4.37 -13.23 5.40
CA ILE A 78 4.60 -13.77 4.06
C ILE A 78 4.41 -12.70 2.98
N LEU A 79 3.53 -11.73 3.23
CA LEU A 79 3.24 -10.65 2.29
C LEU A 79 4.25 -9.50 2.35
N GLN A 80 4.97 -9.35 3.45
CA GLN A 80 5.95 -8.26 3.64
C GLN A 80 7.00 -8.15 2.52
N PRO A 81 7.62 -9.22 2.02
CA PRO A 81 8.60 -9.12 0.93
C PRO A 81 8.04 -8.47 -0.33
N PHE A 82 6.74 -8.64 -0.61
CA PHE A 82 6.09 -8.02 -1.77
C PHE A 82 5.92 -6.51 -1.60
N THR A 83 5.83 -6.00 -0.37
CA THR A 83 5.79 -4.55 -0.14
C THR A 83 7.12 -3.87 -0.48
N TYR A 84 8.23 -4.59 -0.45
CA TYR A 84 9.54 -4.06 -0.88
C TYR A 84 9.62 -3.90 -2.40
N LEU A 85 8.88 -4.70 -3.18
CA LEU A 85 8.77 -4.51 -4.62
C LEU A 85 8.11 -3.16 -4.95
N GLN A 86 7.18 -2.70 -4.13
CA GLN A 86 6.58 -1.38 -4.28
C GLN A 86 7.65 -0.28 -4.27
N LEU A 87 8.65 -0.37 -3.39
CA LEU A 87 9.74 0.60 -3.31
C LEU A 87 10.52 0.67 -4.64
N VAL A 88 10.79 -0.49 -5.25
CA VAL A 88 11.49 -0.57 -6.54
C VAL A 88 10.65 0.07 -7.64
N PHE A 89 9.36 -0.28 -7.73
CA PHE A 89 8.47 0.29 -8.76
C PHE A 89 8.28 1.79 -8.61
N VAL A 90 8.08 2.29 -7.37
CA VAL A 90 7.95 3.72 -7.11
C VAL A 90 9.22 4.47 -7.52
N SER A 91 10.41 3.92 -7.20
CA SER A 91 11.68 4.53 -7.60
C SER A 91 11.86 4.58 -9.12
N ILE A 92 11.49 3.50 -9.83
CA ILE A 92 11.55 3.46 -11.30
C ILE A 92 10.60 4.51 -11.91
N ILE A 93 9.37 4.59 -11.42
CA ILE A 93 8.38 5.55 -11.88
C ILE A 93 8.82 6.99 -11.57
N GLY A 94 9.36 7.23 -10.38
CA GLY A 94 9.90 8.53 -9.99
C GLY A 94 10.99 9.02 -10.94
N ILE A 95 11.92 8.14 -11.30
CA ILE A 95 12.99 8.47 -12.28
C ILE A 95 12.43 8.68 -13.69
N LEU A 96 11.61 7.73 -14.18
CA LEU A 96 11.22 7.71 -15.59
C LEU A 96 10.13 8.73 -15.94
N ILE A 97 9.21 9.01 -15.02
CA ILE A 97 8.04 9.87 -15.26
C ILE A 97 8.24 11.26 -14.65
N PHE A 98 8.83 11.33 -13.47
CA PHE A 98 8.98 12.59 -12.74
C PHE A 98 10.38 13.19 -12.82
N ASP A 99 11.30 12.53 -13.55
CA ASP A 99 12.70 12.96 -13.69
C ASP A 99 13.41 13.20 -12.34
N GLU A 100 13.00 12.41 -11.33
CA GLU A 100 13.55 12.50 -9.99
C GLU A 100 14.99 11.98 -9.96
N LYS A 101 15.88 12.75 -9.31
CA LYS A 101 17.25 12.31 -9.05
C LYS A 101 17.28 11.55 -7.73
N LEU A 102 17.57 10.26 -7.79
CA LEU A 102 17.78 9.49 -6.58
C LEU A 102 19.12 9.91 -5.95
N GLU A 103 19.03 10.45 -4.74
CA GLU A 103 20.21 10.69 -3.92
C GLU A 103 20.85 9.35 -3.52
N ASN A 104 22.19 9.34 -3.42
CA ASN A 104 22.93 8.12 -3.08
C ASN A 104 22.47 7.50 -1.76
N GLU A 105 22.01 8.32 -0.83
CA GLU A 105 21.47 7.90 0.46
C GLU A 105 20.19 7.07 0.31
N ILE A 106 19.32 7.46 -0.63
CA ILE A 106 18.09 6.71 -0.96
C ILE A 106 18.42 5.38 -1.61
N LEU A 107 19.40 5.36 -2.53
CA LEU A 107 19.87 4.12 -3.18
C LEU A 107 20.42 3.12 -2.17
N VAL A 108 21.28 3.59 -1.25
CA VAL A 108 21.85 2.73 -0.21
C VAL A 108 20.78 2.24 0.74
N GLY A 109 19.90 3.13 1.22
CA GLY A 109 18.80 2.77 2.11
C GLY A 109 17.83 1.76 1.48
N SER A 110 17.45 1.98 0.23
CA SER A 110 16.58 1.06 -0.52
C SER A 110 17.24 -0.31 -0.73
N GLY A 111 18.53 -0.32 -1.05
CA GLY A 111 19.30 -1.55 -1.20
C GLY A 111 19.32 -2.38 0.09
N ILE A 112 19.55 -1.75 1.24
CA ILE A 112 19.52 -2.43 2.54
C ILE A 112 18.14 -3.01 2.83
N VAL A 113 17.06 -2.26 2.59
CA VAL A 113 15.69 -2.72 2.82
C VAL A 113 15.35 -3.92 1.94
N VAL A 114 15.69 -3.87 0.64
CA VAL A 114 15.44 -4.97 -0.30
C VAL A 114 16.22 -6.22 0.10
N LEU A 115 17.51 -6.08 0.46
CA LEU A 115 18.36 -7.21 0.90
C LEU A 115 17.82 -7.83 2.20
N ALA A 116 17.40 -7.01 3.17
CA ALA A 116 16.79 -7.47 4.40
C ALA A 116 15.49 -8.25 4.13
N GLY A 117 14.66 -7.76 3.20
CA GLY A 117 13.43 -8.41 2.78
C GLY A 117 13.68 -9.77 2.11
N LEU A 118 14.63 -9.83 1.18
CA LEU A 118 15.04 -11.08 0.53
C LEU A 118 15.60 -12.09 1.53
N PHE A 119 16.40 -11.62 2.49
CA PHE A 119 16.93 -12.48 3.56
C PHE A 119 15.82 -13.06 4.43
N THR A 120 14.83 -12.25 4.80
CA THR A 120 13.68 -12.69 5.59
C THR A 120 12.88 -13.75 4.83
N PHE A 121 12.59 -13.49 3.55
CA PHE A 121 11.89 -14.43 2.68
C PHE A 121 12.62 -15.78 2.55
N TRP A 122 13.94 -15.74 2.31
CA TRP A 122 14.77 -16.94 2.21
C TRP A 122 14.79 -17.74 3.51
N ARG A 123 14.92 -17.05 4.65
CA ARG A 123 14.90 -17.69 5.98
C ARG A 123 13.57 -18.36 6.30
N GLU A 124 12.46 -17.73 5.94
CA GLU A 124 11.13 -18.30 6.16
C GLU A 124 10.89 -19.54 5.27
N HIS A 125 11.41 -19.51 4.06
CA HIS A 125 11.30 -20.66 3.15
C HIS A 125 12.06 -21.88 3.67
N ILE A 126 13.25 -21.69 4.23
CA ILE A 126 14.04 -22.78 4.81
C ILE A 126 13.38 -23.37 6.06
N LYS A 127 12.70 -22.59 6.88
CA LYS A 127 12.04 -23.08 8.09
C LYS A 127 10.79 -23.91 7.83
N LYS A 128 10.22 -23.85 6.63
CA LYS A 128 9.04 -24.60 6.23
C LYS A 128 9.35 -25.96 5.57
N GLN A 129 10.63 -26.24 5.33
CA GLN A 129 11.14 -27.55 4.94
C GLN A 129 11.60 -28.36 6.15
#